data_397c99e23d2d5282f5abb0347b9e2939
#
_entry.id   397c99e23d2d5282f5abb0347b9e2939
#
_cell.length_a   1.000
_cell.length_b   1.000
_cell.length_c   1.000
_cell.angle_alpha   90.00
_cell.angle_beta   90.00
_cell.angle_gamma   90.00
#
_symmetry.space_group_name_H-M   'P 1'
#
loop_
_entity.id
_entity.type
_entity.pdbx_description
1 polymer ?
#
loop_
_entity_poly.entity_id
_entity_poly.type
_entity_poly.pdbx_seq_one_letter_code
_entity_poly.pdbx_strand_id
1 'polypeptide(L)'
;MKKLTLTVALVVASVTTMFAQLPDPGFTVDENTAIVITDPQNDFLSPDGAAWGVVGQSVTDNNTVDNIEELFKVAKQKGITVLVSPHYYFKHDHSWQIEGALEVLMHKLGMFDREGALSLVGFEGSGADWLDKYKKYIDGENVIVTSPHKVYGPESNDLALQLRKHGFSKVVLAGMSANLCTESHMRDLIESGFDVSVVKDATAAAIVPGLNGYEAALVNFRMIASHVFTTKEAVKELKNYEKK
;
A
#
# COMPACT_ATOMS: atom_id res chain seq x y z
N MET A 1 35.53 45.14 -1.81
CA MET A 1 34.07 44.99 -1.76
C MET A 1 33.53 43.89 -2.70
N LYS A 2 34.00 43.71 -3.95
CA LYS A 2 33.51 42.68 -4.89
C LYS A 2 33.72 41.20 -4.44
N LYS A 3 34.82 40.91 -3.69
CA LYS A 3 35.10 39.54 -3.22
C LYS A 3 34.21 39.10 -2.06
N LEU A 4 33.73 40.02 -1.21
CA LEU A 4 32.87 39.71 -0.09
C LEU A 4 31.45 39.37 -0.53
N THR A 5 30.96 40.05 -1.56
CA THR A 5 29.63 39.82 -2.15
C THR A 5 29.53 38.44 -2.83
N LEU A 6 30.62 37.98 -3.47
CA LEU A 6 30.65 36.67 -4.13
C LEU A 6 30.64 35.52 -3.10
N THR A 7 31.36 35.67 -1.98
CA THR A 7 31.41 34.67 -0.92
C THR A 7 30.07 34.54 -0.20
N VAL A 8 29.37 35.62 0.04
CA VAL A 8 28.03 35.61 0.66
C VAL A 8 27.01 34.99 -0.28
N ALA A 9 27.04 35.25 -1.58
CA ALA A 9 26.16 34.64 -2.56
C ALA A 9 26.38 33.14 -2.69
N LEU A 10 27.63 32.65 -2.61
CA LEU A 10 27.93 31.21 -2.65
C LEU A 10 27.46 30.48 -1.38
N VAL A 11 27.60 31.09 -0.21
CA VAL A 11 27.14 30.50 1.07
C VAL A 11 25.63 30.47 1.14
N VAL A 12 24.95 31.51 0.67
CA VAL A 12 23.48 31.54 0.62
C VAL A 12 22.95 30.49 -0.38
N ALA A 13 23.58 30.34 -1.56
CA ALA A 13 23.18 29.32 -2.53
C ALA A 13 23.41 27.89 -2.02
N SER A 14 24.50 27.62 -1.29
CA SER A 14 24.76 26.31 -0.70
C SER A 14 23.81 25.94 0.46
N VAL A 15 23.41 26.95 1.25
CA VAL A 15 22.42 26.74 2.33
C VAL A 15 21.01 26.52 1.77
N THR A 16 20.60 27.22 0.72
CA THR A 16 19.30 27.02 0.09
C THR A 16 19.17 25.66 -0.60
N THR A 17 20.25 25.12 -1.17
CA THR A 17 20.24 23.77 -1.75
C THR A 17 20.19 22.66 -0.68
N MET A 18 20.75 22.84 0.51
CA MET A 18 20.64 21.89 1.61
C MET A 18 19.21 21.74 2.15
N PHE A 19 18.40 22.78 2.11
CA PHE A 19 17.01 22.74 2.57
C PHE A 19 16.01 22.32 1.47
N ALA A 20 16.45 22.21 0.22
CA ALA A 20 15.58 21.81 -0.89
C ALA A 20 15.40 20.28 -1.00
N GLN A 21 16.23 19.47 -0.32
CA GLN A 21 16.13 18.03 -0.35
C GLN A 21 15.55 17.51 0.97
N LEU A 22 14.39 16.88 0.90
CA LEU A 22 13.81 16.20 2.04
C LEU A 22 14.77 15.12 2.56
N PRO A 23 14.95 15.01 3.88
CA PRO A 23 15.75 13.93 4.45
C PRO A 23 15.16 12.57 4.07
N ASP A 24 15.99 11.56 4.08
CA ASP A 24 15.62 10.15 3.97
C ASP A 24 16.18 9.46 5.21
N PRO A 25 15.34 9.16 6.21
CA PRO A 25 15.77 8.47 7.43
C PRO A 25 16.33 7.08 7.15
N GLY A 26 15.95 6.50 6.00
CA GLY A 26 16.26 5.12 5.63
C GLY A 26 15.35 4.11 6.33
N PHE A 27 15.40 2.87 5.87
CA PHE A 27 14.64 1.76 6.44
C PHE A 27 15.49 0.48 6.37
N THR A 28 15.61 -0.21 7.48
CA THR A 28 16.36 -1.47 7.57
C THR A 28 15.41 -2.60 7.97
N VAL A 29 15.44 -3.69 7.22
CA VAL A 29 14.67 -4.90 7.52
C VAL A 29 15.31 -5.66 8.68
N ASP A 30 14.51 -6.04 9.67
CA ASP A 30 14.92 -6.85 10.83
C ASP A 30 13.78 -7.79 11.28
N GLU A 31 13.96 -8.47 12.42
CA GLU A 31 13.00 -9.42 13.00
C GLU A 31 11.64 -8.80 13.35
N ASN A 32 11.57 -7.48 13.49
CA ASN A 32 10.33 -6.75 13.79
C ASN A 32 9.64 -6.21 12.54
N THR A 33 10.08 -6.64 11.35
CA THR A 33 9.55 -6.19 10.06
C THR A 33 8.50 -7.15 9.52
N ALA A 34 7.35 -6.63 9.14
CA ALA A 34 6.33 -7.33 8.36
C ALA A 34 6.08 -6.63 7.02
N ILE A 35 5.58 -7.37 6.04
CA ILE A 35 5.05 -6.79 4.80
C ILE A 35 3.54 -6.62 4.97
N VAL A 36 3.01 -5.47 4.57
CA VAL A 36 1.56 -5.23 4.50
C VAL A 36 1.16 -5.02 3.05
N ILE A 37 0.14 -5.75 2.60
CA ILE A 37 -0.41 -5.62 1.25
C ILE A 37 -1.90 -5.27 1.35
N THR A 38 -2.25 -4.09 0.89
CA THR A 38 -3.63 -3.61 0.85
C THR A 38 -4.31 -4.06 -0.44
N ASP A 39 -5.54 -4.52 -0.35
CA ASP A 39 -6.47 -4.78 -1.45
C ASP A 39 -5.88 -5.55 -2.65
N PRO A 40 -5.25 -6.72 -2.45
CA PRO A 40 -4.71 -7.52 -3.56
C PRO A 40 -5.83 -8.28 -4.31
N GLN A 41 -6.91 -7.57 -4.64
CA GLN A 41 -8.21 -8.10 -5.07
C GLN A 41 -8.47 -7.83 -6.55
N ASN A 42 -9.34 -8.66 -7.15
CA ASN A 42 -9.66 -8.62 -8.58
C ASN A 42 -10.20 -7.27 -9.04
N ASP A 43 -11.02 -6.58 -8.23
CA ASP A 43 -11.61 -5.29 -8.62
C ASP A 43 -10.56 -4.24 -9.00
N PHE A 44 -9.37 -4.31 -8.41
CA PHE A 44 -8.26 -3.42 -8.77
C PHE A 44 -7.27 -4.03 -9.78
N LEU A 45 -6.99 -5.33 -9.67
CA LEU A 45 -5.79 -5.92 -10.28
C LEU A 45 -6.10 -6.85 -11.45
N SER A 46 -7.37 -7.22 -11.67
CA SER A 46 -7.81 -7.97 -12.84
C SER A 46 -8.25 -7.03 -13.97
N PRO A 47 -7.93 -7.33 -15.23
CA PRO A 47 -8.50 -6.62 -16.38
C PRO A 47 -10.04 -6.61 -16.41
N ASP A 48 -10.68 -7.57 -15.76
CA ASP A 48 -12.14 -7.68 -15.63
C ASP A 48 -12.67 -6.97 -14.37
N GLY A 49 -11.80 -6.42 -13.54
CA GLY A 49 -12.17 -5.75 -12.28
C GLY A 49 -12.90 -4.43 -12.51
N ALA A 50 -13.81 -4.08 -11.61
CA ALA A 50 -14.67 -2.90 -11.74
C ALA A 50 -13.90 -1.57 -11.84
N ALA A 51 -12.73 -1.47 -11.23
CA ALA A 51 -11.88 -0.27 -11.28
C ALA A 51 -10.89 -0.27 -12.46
N TRP A 52 -10.76 -1.37 -13.21
CA TRP A 52 -9.72 -1.49 -14.24
C TRP A 52 -9.72 -0.35 -15.26
N GLY A 53 -10.89 0.13 -15.67
CA GLY A 53 -11.02 1.23 -16.61
C GLY A 53 -10.32 2.54 -16.19
N VAL A 54 -10.04 2.71 -14.91
CA VAL A 54 -9.36 3.91 -14.37
C VAL A 54 -8.00 3.62 -13.74
N VAL A 55 -7.75 2.39 -13.26
CA VAL A 55 -6.46 2.02 -12.63
C VAL A 55 -5.55 1.21 -13.56
N GLY A 56 -6.10 0.53 -14.56
CA GLY A 56 -5.38 -0.46 -15.38
C GLY A 56 -4.14 0.08 -16.07
N GLN A 57 -4.16 1.34 -16.54
CA GLN A 57 -2.99 2.00 -17.09
C GLN A 57 -1.86 2.08 -16.06
N SER A 58 -2.15 2.59 -14.86
CA SER A 58 -1.17 2.72 -13.79
C SER A 58 -0.68 1.36 -13.29
N VAL A 59 -1.57 0.38 -13.16
CA VAL A 59 -1.21 -1.02 -12.79
C VAL A 59 -0.23 -1.61 -13.80
N THR A 60 -0.46 -1.38 -15.09
CA THR A 60 0.39 -1.90 -16.18
C THR A 60 1.74 -1.17 -16.23
N ASP A 61 1.73 0.16 -16.19
CA ASP A 61 2.94 0.98 -16.29
C ASP A 61 3.92 0.72 -15.14
N ASN A 62 3.38 0.49 -13.94
CA ASN A 62 4.19 0.18 -12.75
C ASN A 62 4.52 -1.32 -12.62
N ASN A 63 3.99 -2.19 -13.49
CA ASN A 63 4.09 -3.64 -13.33
C ASN A 63 3.62 -4.13 -11.96
N THR A 64 2.57 -3.49 -11.41
CA THR A 64 2.14 -3.63 -10.01
C THR A 64 1.83 -5.07 -9.63
N VAL A 65 1.17 -5.81 -10.52
CA VAL A 65 0.78 -7.21 -10.27
C VAL A 65 2.00 -8.11 -10.05
N ASP A 66 3.01 -8.02 -10.91
CA ASP A 66 4.22 -8.84 -10.77
C ASP A 66 5.07 -8.37 -9.60
N ASN A 67 5.12 -7.07 -9.34
CA ASN A 67 5.84 -6.49 -8.22
C ASN A 67 5.27 -6.92 -6.85
N ILE A 68 3.96 -6.96 -6.69
CA ILE A 68 3.32 -7.53 -5.50
C ILE A 68 3.64 -9.02 -5.38
N GLU A 69 3.62 -9.78 -6.48
CA GLU A 69 4.00 -11.20 -6.45
C GLU A 69 5.45 -11.41 -5.98
N GLU A 70 6.40 -10.56 -6.41
CA GLU A 70 7.79 -10.64 -5.95
C GLU A 70 7.91 -10.41 -4.43
N LEU A 71 7.11 -9.52 -3.84
CA LEU A 71 7.06 -9.34 -2.39
C LEU A 71 6.53 -10.59 -1.68
N PHE A 72 5.47 -11.21 -2.18
CA PHE A 72 4.99 -12.49 -1.65
C PHE A 72 6.03 -13.61 -1.78
N LYS A 73 6.72 -13.70 -2.91
CA LYS A 73 7.77 -14.71 -3.16
C LYS A 73 8.91 -14.59 -2.17
N VAL A 74 9.46 -13.38 -2.00
CA VAL A 74 10.56 -13.16 -1.06
C VAL A 74 10.14 -13.38 0.38
N ALA A 75 8.93 -12.97 0.75
CA ALA A 75 8.37 -13.22 2.08
C ALA A 75 8.31 -14.72 2.38
N LYS A 76 7.77 -15.52 1.45
CA LYS A 76 7.70 -16.98 1.59
C LYS A 76 9.10 -17.61 1.68
N GLN A 77 10.05 -17.16 0.86
CA GLN A 77 11.43 -17.68 0.85
C GLN A 77 12.19 -17.39 2.15
N LYS A 78 11.94 -16.24 2.76
CA LYS A 78 12.65 -15.75 3.96
C LYS A 78 11.88 -15.99 5.27
N GLY A 79 10.65 -16.52 5.20
CA GLY A 79 9.79 -16.70 6.36
C GLY A 79 9.37 -15.37 7.01
N ILE A 80 9.27 -14.30 6.20
CA ILE A 80 8.79 -12.99 6.64
C ILE A 80 7.27 -13.02 6.65
N THR A 81 6.66 -12.48 7.70
CA THR A 81 5.21 -12.42 7.81
C THR A 81 4.63 -11.36 6.87
N VAL A 82 3.59 -11.75 6.14
CA VAL A 82 2.78 -10.83 5.33
C VAL A 82 1.42 -10.66 5.99
N LEU A 83 0.97 -9.41 6.15
CA LEU A 83 -0.40 -9.12 6.52
C LEU A 83 -1.14 -8.58 5.29
N VAL A 84 -2.26 -9.20 4.96
CA VAL A 84 -3.14 -8.76 3.88
C VAL A 84 -4.31 -8.01 4.50
N SER A 85 -4.50 -6.75 4.09
CA SER A 85 -5.60 -5.88 4.56
C SER A 85 -6.61 -5.73 3.42
N PRO A 86 -7.71 -6.50 3.43
CA PRO A 86 -8.69 -6.50 2.35
C PRO A 86 -9.76 -5.43 2.51
N HIS A 87 -10.38 -5.03 1.41
CA HIS A 87 -11.57 -4.21 1.39
C HIS A 87 -12.80 -5.08 1.09
N TYR A 88 -13.80 -5.08 1.96
CA TYR A 88 -15.08 -5.74 1.71
C TYR A 88 -16.24 -4.88 2.12
N TYR A 89 -17.25 -4.80 1.23
CA TYR A 89 -18.57 -4.32 1.57
C TYR A 89 -19.54 -5.49 1.76
N PHE A 90 -20.44 -5.34 2.72
CA PHE A 90 -21.55 -6.27 2.97
C PHE A 90 -22.87 -5.57 2.66
N LYS A 91 -23.96 -6.34 2.56
CA LYS A 91 -25.28 -5.80 2.24
C LYS A 91 -25.72 -4.59 3.09
N HIS A 92 -25.35 -4.60 4.38
CA HIS A 92 -25.71 -3.52 5.27
C HIS A 92 -24.91 -2.23 5.04
N ASP A 93 -23.71 -2.32 4.45
CA ASP A 93 -22.88 -1.15 4.14
C ASP A 93 -23.55 -0.29 3.04
N HIS A 94 -24.27 -0.92 2.10
CA HIS A 94 -25.04 -0.22 1.04
C HIS A 94 -26.23 0.59 1.58
N SER A 95 -26.50 0.57 2.87
CA SER A 95 -27.53 1.40 3.49
C SER A 95 -26.98 2.60 4.26
N TRP A 96 -25.70 2.91 4.08
CA TRP A 96 -25.10 4.09 4.71
C TRP A 96 -25.82 5.38 4.31
N GLN A 97 -25.98 6.27 5.29
CA GLN A 97 -26.67 7.56 5.08
C GLN A 97 -25.66 8.69 4.78
N ILE A 98 -24.37 8.44 5.03
CA ILE A 98 -23.29 9.41 4.82
C ILE A 98 -22.17 8.68 4.07
N GLU A 99 -21.90 9.15 2.87
CA GLU A 99 -20.90 8.55 1.98
C GLU A 99 -20.09 9.64 1.27
N GLY A 100 -18.81 9.39 1.06
CA GLY A 100 -17.96 10.15 0.16
C GLY A 100 -18.24 9.82 -1.30
N ALA A 101 -17.76 10.66 -2.21
CA ALA A 101 -18.00 10.49 -3.65
C ALA A 101 -17.54 9.14 -4.20
N LEU A 102 -16.39 8.63 -3.71
CA LEU A 102 -15.86 7.35 -4.16
C LEU A 102 -16.62 6.17 -3.54
N GLU A 103 -17.08 6.26 -2.30
CA GLU A 103 -17.91 5.22 -1.66
C GLU A 103 -19.22 5.03 -2.42
N VAL A 104 -19.91 6.14 -2.77
CA VAL A 104 -21.09 6.09 -3.63
C VAL A 104 -20.79 5.40 -4.96
N LEU A 105 -19.65 5.67 -5.58
CA LEU A 105 -19.25 5.03 -6.83
C LEU A 105 -18.98 3.53 -6.65
N MET A 106 -18.23 3.15 -5.63
CA MET A 106 -17.89 1.75 -5.33
C MET A 106 -19.15 0.93 -5.06
N HIS A 107 -20.06 1.42 -4.21
CA HIS A 107 -21.35 0.78 -3.96
C HIS A 107 -22.18 0.63 -5.24
N LYS A 108 -22.19 1.65 -6.10
CA LYS A 108 -22.92 1.64 -7.36
C LYS A 108 -22.39 0.63 -8.37
N LEU A 109 -21.08 0.34 -8.33
CA LEU A 109 -20.41 -0.63 -9.18
C LEU A 109 -20.38 -2.03 -8.56
N GLY A 110 -20.77 -2.19 -7.30
CA GLY A 110 -20.66 -3.44 -6.55
C GLY A 110 -19.21 -3.86 -6.28
N MET A 111 -18.30 -2.88 -6.15
CA MET A 111 -16.89 -3.17 -5.88
C MET A 111 -16.74 -3.78 -4.48
N PHE A 112 -15.90 -4.81 -4.38
CA PHE A 112 -15.59 -5.52 -3.13
C PHE A 112 -16.79 -6.11 -2.39
N ASP A 113 -17.92 -6.27 -3.08
CA ASP A 113 -19.14 -6.79 -2.48
C ASP A 113 -19.00 -8.25 -2.07
N ARG A 114 -19.47 -8.53 -0.86
CA ARG A 114 -19.65 -9.88 -0.31
C ARG A 114 -21.04 -10.05 0.26
N GLU A 115 -21.58 -11.26 0.14
CA GLU A 115 -22.89 -11.63 0.70
C GLU A 115 -22.96 -11.36 2.22
N GLY A 116 -21.87 -11.61 2.93
CA GLY A 116 -21.75 -11.36 4.36
C GLY A 116 -20.41 -11.84 4.92
N ALA A 117 -20.11 -11.46 6.14
CA ALA A 117 -18.82 -11.70 6.77
C ALA A 117 -18.42 -13.20 6.82
N LEU A 118 -19.38 -14.08 7.01
CA LEU A 118 -19.17 -15.53 7.13
C LEU A 118 -19.56 -16.31 5.87
N SER A 119 -20.09 -15.64 4.84
CA SER A 119 -20.53 -16.28 3.60
C SER A 119 -19.44 -16.25 2.55
N LEU A 120 -19.24 -17.38 1.88
CA LEU A 120 -18.42 -17.50 0.67
C LEU A 120 -19.26 -17.60 -0.61
N VAL A 121 -20.57 -17.45 -0.51
CA VAL A 121 -21.47 -17.49 -1.66
C VAL A 121 -21.12 -16.35 -2.61
N GLY A 122 -20.84 -16.67 -3.89
CA GLY A 122 -20.49 -15.71 -4.92
C GLY A 122 -19.14 -15.00 -4.73
N PHE A 123 -18.29 -15.45 -3.81
CA PHE A 123 -16.99 -14.84 -3.55
C PHE A 123 -15.93 -15.27 -4.56
N GLU A 124 -15.86 -16.59 -4.84
CA GLU A 124 -14.84 -17.14 -5.74
C GLU A 124 -14.94 -16.53 -7.14
N GLY A 125 -13.83 -15.93 -7.63
CA GLY A 125 -13.75 -15.26 -8.92
C GLY A 125 -14.48 -13.92 -8.99
N SER A 126 -15.07 -13.43 -7.90
CA SER A 126 -15.69 -12.09 -7.85
C SER A 126 -14.63 -10.98 -7.83
N GLY A 127 -15.07 -9.73 -7.96
CA GLY A 127 -14.21 -8.55 -7.78
C GLY A 127 -13.57 -8.47 -6.38
N ALA A 128 -14.29 -8.95 -5.38
CA ALA A 128 -13.84 -9.00 -3.98
C ALA A 128 -12.82 -10.13 -3.71
N ASP A 129 -12.73 -11.15 -4.56
CA ASP A 129 -11.78 -12.26 -4.40
C ASP A 129 -10.35 -11.81 -4.70
N TRP A 130 -9.40 -12.55 -4.16
CA TRP A 130 -7.98 -12.36 -4.43
C TRP A 130 -7.64 -12.55 -5.91
N LEU A 131 -6.69 -11.79 -6.43
CA LEU A 131 -6.14 -12.12 -7.74
C LEU A 131 -5.57 -13.55 -7.70
N ASP A 132 -5.97 -14.41 -8.64
CA ASP A 132 -5.62 -15.84 -8.63
C ASP A 132 -4.13 -16.11 -8.46
N LYS A 133 -3.31 -15.26 -9.03
CA LYS A 133 -1.85 -15.30 -8.93
C LYS A 133 -1.35 -15.28 -7.48
N TYR A 134 -2.08 -14.65 -6.56
CA TYR A 134 -1.68 -14.48 -5.16
C TYR A 134 -2.25 -15.54 -4.20
N LYS A 135 -3.32 -16.26 -4.58
CA LYS A 135 -4.00 -17.23 -3.70
C LYS A 135 -3.04 -18.25 -3.09
N LYS A 136 -2.12 -18.78 -3.89
CA LYS A 136 -1.08 -19.75 -3.46
C LYS A 136 -0.09 -19.21 -2.39
N TYR A 137 -0.04 -17.88 -2.21
CA TYR A 137 0.75 -17.25 -1.16
C TYR A 137 -0.13 -16.89 0.03
N ILE A 138 -1.32 -16.35 -0.22
CA ILE A 138 -2.27 -15.90 0.81
C ILE A 138 -2.71 -17.09 1.70
N ASP A 139 -2.84 -18.28 1.13
CA ASP A 139 -3.11 -19.52 1.87
C ASP A 139 -1.87 -20.07 2.63
N GLY A 140 -0.75 -19.36 2.59
CA GLY A 140 0.50 -19.77 3.23
C GLY A 140 0.54 -19.51 4.74
N GLU A 141 1.32 -20.33 5.46
CA GLU A 141 1.46 -20.28 6.93
C GLU A 141 2.03 -18.94 7.46
N ASN A 142 2.75 -18.18 6.64
CA ASN A 142 3.34 -16.89 7.01
C ASN A 142 2.46 -15.70 6.60
N VAL A 143 1.20 -15.92 6.24
CA VAL A 143 0.27 -14.85 5.85
C VAL A 143 -0.87 -14.74 6.86
N ILE A 144 -1.16 -13.53 7.27
CA ILE A 144 -2.29 -13.16 8.12
C ILE A 144 -3.23 -12.30 7.30
N VAL A 145 -4.45 -12.78 7.05
CA VAL A 145 -5.49 -11.95 6.47
C VAL A 145 -6.23 -11.27 7.62
N THR A 146 -6.17 -9.95 7.66
CA THR A 146 -6.85 -9.15 8.69
C THR A 146 -8.35 -9.06 8.43
N SER A 147 -9.10 -8.60 9.40
CA SER A 147 -10.50 -8.19 9.18
C SER A 147 -10.54 -7.12 8.06
N PRO A 148 -11.62 -7.02 7.29
CA PRO A 148 -11.66 -6.06 6.21
C PRO A 148 -11.74 -4.62 6.72
N HIS A 149 -11.03 -3.72 6.06
CA HIS A 149 -11.34 -2.30 6.19
C HIS A 149 -12.54 -1.91 5.31
N LYS A 150 -13.17 -0.78 5.63
CA LYS A 150 -14.46 -0.41 5.04
C LYS A 150 -14.38 0.82 4.15
N VAL A 151 -13.46 1.72 4.41
CA VAL A 151 -13.28 2.95 3.64
C VAL A 151 -11.87 2.95 3.04
N TYR A 152 -10.90 3.61 3.67
CA TYR A 152 -9.54 3.67 3.11
C TYR A 152 -8.47 3.19 4.10
N GLY A 153 -8.58 3.57 5.34
CA GLY A 153 -7.58 3.27 6.38
C GLY A 153 -7.90 1.99 7.16
N PRO A 154 -6.96 1.53 7.98
CA PRO A 154 -7.13 0.32 8.78
C PRO A 154 -7.91 0.55 10.08
N GLU A 155 -8.50 1.73 10.31
CA GLU A 155 -9.19 2.06 11.56
C GLU A 155 -10.41 1.17 11.81
N SER A 156 -11.00 0.62 10.75
CA SER A 156 -12.13 -0.31 10.83
C SER A 156 -11.73 -1.78 10.86
N ASN A 157 -10.43 -2.10 10.86
CA ASN A 157 -9.93 -3.47 10.91
C ASN A 157 -8.95 -3.72 12.08
N ASP A 158 -8.37 -4.89 12.14
CA ASP A 158 -7.46 -5.29 13.22
C ASP A 158 -5.97 -5.28 12.81
N LEU A 159 -5.58 -4.62 11.71
CA LEU A 159 -4.21 -4.64 11.19
C LEU A 159 -3.18 -4.19 12.24
N ALA A 160 -3.36 -3.01 12.84
CA ALA A 160 -2.44 -2.48 13.84
C ALA A 160 -2.38 -3.38 15.09
N LEU A 161 -3.50 -3.99 15.48
CA LEU A 161 -3.54 -4.96 16.57
C LEU A 161 -2.73 -6.21 16.24
N GLN A 162 -2.91 -6.78 15.05
CA GLN A 162 -2.17 -7.96 14.62
C GLN A 162 -0.67 -7.69 14.54
N LEU A 163 -0.26 -6.57 13.93
CA LEU A 163 1.14 -6.17 13.89
C LEU A 163 1.75 -6.12 15.30
N ARG A 164 1.11 -5.41 16.24
CA ARG A 164 1.62 -5.29 17.61
C ARG A 164 1.63 -6.60 18.38
N LYS A 165 0.58 -7.41 18.24
CA LYS A 165 0.48 -8.70 18.95
C LYS A 165 1.51 -9.72 18.46
N HIS A 166 1.94 -9.61 17.21
CA HIS A 166 3.02 -10.43 16.65
C HIS A 166 4.42 -9.80 16.83
N GLY A 167 4.54 -8.64 17.49
CA GLY A 167 5.82 -8.00 17.80
C GLY A 167 6.41 -7.17 16.66
N PHE A 168 5.64 -6.89 15.61
CA PHE A 168 6.12 -6.05 14.52
C PHE A 168 6.01 -4.57 14.88
N SER A 169 7.03 -3.81 14.52
CA SER A 169 7.10 -2.35 14.64
C SER A 169 7.50 -1.67 13.34
N LYS A 170 7.85 -2.45 12.33
CA LYS A 170 8.28 -1.97 11.01
C LYS A 170 7.44 -2.61 9.91
N VAL A 171 7.08 -1.80 8.91
CA VAL A 171 6.20 -2.21 7.83
C VAL A 171 6.80 -1.85 6.47
N VAL A 172 6.86 -2.84 5.58
CA VAL A 172 7.05 -2.64 4.14
C VAL A 172 5.66 -2.69 3.49
N LEU A 173 5.16 -1.55 3.05
CA LEU A 173 3.78 -1.37 2.59
C LEU A 173 3.70 -1.38 1.06
N ALA A 174 2.74 -2.12 0.51
CA ALA A 174 2.39 -2.19 -0.91
C ALA A 174 0.89 -2.44 -1.08
N GLY A 175 0.41 -2.54 -2.31
CA GLY A 175 -0.99 -2.87 -2.64
C GLY A 175 -1.75 -1.70 -3.26
N MET A 176 -3.07 -1.74 -3.19
CA MET A 176 -3.96 -0.81 -3.87
C MET A 176 -4.77 0.04 -2.89
N SER A 177 -5.26 1.20 -3.25
CA SER A 177 -4.77 2.07 -4.31
C SER A 177 -3.84 3.12 -3.72
N ALA A 178 -2.81 3.54 -4.49
CA ALA A 178 -1.68 4.32 -3.97
C ALA A 178 -2.09 5.54 -3.15
N ASN A 179 -2.95 6.42 -3.70
CA ASN A 179 -3.41 7.67 -3.08
C ASN A 179 -4.65 7.51 -2.18
N LEU A 180 -5.10 6.30 -1.95
CA LEU A 180 -6.28 5.98 -1.14
C LEU A 180 -5.89 5.00 -0.03
N CYS A 181 -6.24 3.71 -0.17
CA CYS A 181 -6.04 2.74 0.90
C CYS A 181 -4.56 2.59 1.29
N THR A 182 -3.63 2.50 0.33
CA THR A 182 -2.19 2.40 0.64
C THR A 182 -1.70 3.64 1.40
N GLU A 183 -2.05 4.84 0.95
CA GLU A 183 -1.66 6.08 1.65
C GLU A 183 -2.32 6.20 3.03
N SER A 184 -3.61 5.85 3.14
CA SER A 184 -4.31 5.90 4.43
C SER A 184 -3.70 4.91 5.43
N HIS A 185 -3.37 3.69 5.00
CA HIS A 185 -2.65 2.73 5.83
C HIS A 185 -1.27 3.25 6.26
N MET A 186 -0.51 3.88 5.34
CA MET A 186 0.77 4.50 5.69
C MET A 186 0.60 5.54 6.79
N ARG A 187 -0.36 6.45 6.65
CA ARG A 187 -0.60 7.54 7.62
C ARG A 187 -1.02 7.01 8.99
N ASP A 188 -2.00 6.12 9.02
CA ASP A 188 -2.50 5.54 10.28
C ASP A 188 -1.42 4.73 11.01
N LEU A 189 -0.67 3.90 10.29
CA LEU A 189 0.40 3.11 10.88
C LEU A 189 1.51 4.00 11.45
N ILE A 190 1.89 5.08 10.77
CA ILE A 190 2.88 6.05 11.29
C ILE A 190 2.34 6.75 12.54
N GLU A 191 1.10 7.25 12.53
CA GLU A 191 0.46 7.85 13.71
C GLU A 191 0.28 6.85 14.85
N SER A 192 0.17 5.56 14.52
CA SER A 192 0.14 4.45 15.48
C SER A 192 1.53 4.03 15.98
N GLY A 193 2.61 4.70 15.55
CA GLY A 193 3.99 4.51 16.03
C GLY A 193 4.76 3.40 15.31
N PHE A 194 4.36 2.99 14.13
CA PHE A 194 5.14 2.08 13.29
C PHE A 194 6.13 2.83 12.40
N ASP A 195 7.27 2.21 12.12
CA ASP A 195 8.20 2.64 11.08
C ASP A 195 7.71 2.07 9.74
N VAL A 196 7.35 2.94 8.78
CA VAL A 196 6.71 2.52 7.54
C VAL A 196 7.53 2.95 6.32
N SER A 197 7.91 1.98 5.51
CA SER A 197 8.41 2.18 4.14
C SER A 197 7.35 1.79 3.12
N VAL A 198 7.34 2.44 1.95
CA VAL A 198 6.41 2.14 0.86
C VAL A 198 7.14 1.65 -0.38
N VAL A 199 6.61 0.62 -1.04
CA VAL A 199 7.15 0.10 -2.30
C VAL A 199 6.36 0.73 -3.45
N LYS A 200 6.89 1.81 -4.03
CA LYS A 200 6.18 2.72 -4.94
C LYS A 200 5.69 2.08 -6.25
N ASP A 201 6.39 1.10 -6.78
CA ASP A 201 6.03 0.38 -8.01
C ASP A 201 5.26 -0.93 -7.76
N ALA A 202 5.05 -1.28 -6.48
CA ALA A 202 4.11 -2.33 -6.06
C ALA A 202 2.75 -1.74 -5.63
N THR A 203 2.41 -0.56 -6.14
CA THR A 203 1.12 0.12 -5.98
C THR A 203 0.78 0.88 -7.25
N ALA A 204 -0.50 1.20 -7.44
CA ALA A 204 -1.01 1.97 -8.57
C ALA A 204 -2.23 2.78 -8.14
N ALA A 205 -2.69 3.69 -8.97
CA ALA A 205 -3.87 4.50 -8.67
C ALA A 205 -4.66 4.87 -9.93
N ALA A 206 -5.86 5.42 -9.73
CA ALA A 206 -6.67 5.92 -10.82
C ALA A 206 -5.98 7.09 -11.55
N ILE A 207 -6.02 7.03 -12.89
CA ILE A 207 -5.62 8.11 -13.78
C ILE A 207 -6.83 8.43 -14.63
N VAL A 208 -7.35 9.64 -14.47
CA VAL A 208 -8.49 10.16 -15.25
C VAL A 208 -8.14 11.55 -15.77
N PRO A 209 -8.84 12.10 -16.79
CA PRO A 209 -8.51 13.41 -17.34
C PRO A 209 -8.39 14.50 -16.26
N GLY A 210 -7.21 15.09 -16.17
CA GLY A 210 -6.88 16.14 -15.19
C GLY A 210 -6.55 15.69 -13.77
N LEU A 211 -6.62 14.39 -13.46
CA LEU A 211 -6.32 13.84 -12.13
C LEU A 211 -5.41 12.60 -12.26
N ASN A 212 -4.27 12.64 -11.60
CA ASN A 212 -3.35 11.50 -11.50
C ASN A 212 -3.12 11.15 -10.03
N GLY A 213 -3.81 10.10 -9.57
CA GLY A 213 -3.73 9.64 -8.19
C GLY A 213 -2.37 9.06 -7.84
N TYR A 214 -1.67 8.47 -8.81
CA TYR A 214 -0.35 7.90 -8.57
C TYR A 214 0.70 8.98 -8.29
N GLU A 215 0.74 10.03 -9.11
CA GLU A 215 1.64 11.17 -8.87
C GLU A 215 1.36 11.87 -7.54
N ALA A 216 0.08 12.03 -7.18
CA ALA A 216 -0.31 12.58 -5.88
C ALA A 216 0.22 11.71 -4.72
N ALA A 217 0.12 10.39 -4.82
CA ALA A 217 0.64 9.46 -3.84
C ALA A 217 2.17 9.54 -3.71
N LEU A 218 2.91 9.61 -4.81
CA LEU A 218 4.37 9.67 -4.78
C LEU A 218 4.89 10.87 -3.99
N VAL A 219 4.23 12.02 -4.10
CA VAL A 219 4.56 13.21 -3.29
C VAL A 219 4.40 12.90 -1.80
N ASN A 220 3.26 12.33 -1.41
CA ASN A 220 2.96 12.03 -0.02
C ASN A 220 3.86 10.91 0.54
N PHE A 221 4.10 9.86 -0.22
CA PHE A 221 5.04 8.81 0.17
C PHE A 221 6.43 9.38 0.49
N ARG A 222 6.95 10.24 -0.40
CA ARG A 222 8.26 10.84 -0.20
C ARG A 222 8.33 11.78 1.00
N MET A 223 7.22 12.45 1.33
CA MET A 223 7.15 13.40 2.45
C MET A 223 6.90 12.73 3.81
N ILE A 224 6.26 11.56 3.83
CA ILE A 224 5.67 10.99 5.05
C ILE A 224 6.33 9.67 5.45
N ALA A 225 6.60 8.76 4.50
CA ALA A 225 7.20 7.47 4.80
C ALA A 225 8.67 7.62 5.24
N SER A 226 9.14 6.70 6.07
CA SER A 226 10.56 6.65 6.45
C SER A 226 11.47 6.40 5.26
N HIS A 227 10.99 5.60 4.29
CA HIS A 227 11.70 5.36 3.04
C HIS A 227 10.72 4.97 1.92
N VAL A 228 11.13 5.20 0.66
CA VAL A 228 10.36 4.80 -0.53
C VAL A 228 11.22 3.90 -1.41
N PHE A 229 10.90 2.62 -1.43
CA PHE A 229 11.56 1.62 -2.24
C PHE A 229 10.98 1.50 -3.65
N THR A 230 11.79 1.05 -4.60
CA THR A 230 11.32 0.23 -5.71
C THR A 230 11.19 -1.23 -5.24
N THR A 231 10.41 -2.05 -5.95
CA THR A 231 10.31 -3.50 -5.66
C THR A 231 11.68 -4.18 -5.66
N LYS A 232 12.54 -3.82 -6.61
CA LYS A 232 13.91 -4.35 -6.70
C LYS A 232 14.74 -4.05 -5.43
N GLU A 233 14.63 -2.84 -4.91
CA GLU A 233 15.33 -2.43 -3.67
C GLU A 233 14.73 -3.14 -2.46
N ALA A 234 13.41 -3.13 -2.31
CA ALA A 234 12.73 -3.82 -1.23
C ALA A 234 13.06 -5.32 -1.19
N VAL A 235 12.99 -6.00 -2.34
CA VAL A 235 13.35 -7.44 -2.46
C VAL A 235 14.81 -7.67 -2.10
N LYS A 236 15.72 -6.77 -2.46
CA LYS A 236 17.13 -6.88 -2.06
C LYS A 236 17.30 -6.78 -0.55
N GLU A 237 16.67 -5.80 0.10
CA GLU A 237 16.73 -5.64 1.55
C GLU A 237 16.09 -6.83 2.28
N LEU A 238 14.92 -7.31 1.83
CA LEU A 238 14.24 -8.49 2.37
C LEU A 238 15.07 -9.78 2.20
N LYS A 239 15.82 -9.93 1.10
CA LYS A 239 16.72 -11.08 0.89
C LYS A 239 17.95 -11.04 1.79
N ASN A 240 18.45 -9.85 2.12
CA ASN A 240 19.61 -9.67 3.00
C ASN A 240 19.27 -9.99 4.47
N TYR A 241 17.98 -9.97 4.83
CA TYR A 241 17.55 -10.34 6.16
C TYR A 241 17.80 -11.85 6.41
N GLU A 242 18.49 -12.14 7.48
CA GLU A 242 18.69 -13.51 7.99
C GLU A 242 17.92 -13.65 9.30
N LYS A 243 16.89 -14.52 9.27
CA LYS A 243 16.14 -14.86 10.48
C LYS A 243 17.07 -15.57 11.46
N LYS A 244 17.30 -14.95 12.61
CA LYS A 244 18.11 -15.53 13.69
C LYS A 244 17.39 -16.70 14.38
#